data_950bbcb05f01972ba204a1d0ecf1dc45
#
_entry.id   950bbcb05f01972ba204a1d0ecf1dc45
#
_cell.length_a   1.000
_cell.length_b   1.000
_cell.length_c   1.000
_cell.angle_alpha   90.00
_cell.angle_beta   90.00
_cell.angle_gamma   90.00
#
_symmetry.space_group_name_H-M   'P 1'
#
loop_
_entity.id
_entity.type
_entity.pdbx_description
1 polymer ?
#
loop_
_entity_poly.entity_id
_entity_poly.type
_entity_poly.pdbx_seq_one_letter_code
_entity_poly.pdbx_strand_id
1 'polypeptide(L)'
;AASDVYKRQTLTRDVIATLIPHGEEFTLGSGEKVTITHKLGGNFTVMTLQGMYRIAARDADALGEISIEASKPNKECGGQPANEDEIRENLKSVFDPEIPVNVVDLGLIYKVEIEDMEDRGRVAFVDLTLTAPGCGMGPVIAEDVKGKVIELHGIDDAEVEIVWDPPWTQDMISEEGKMELGLI
;
A
#
# COMPACT_ATOMS: atom_id res chain seq x y z
N ALA A 1 17.72 12.14 1.32
CA ALA A 1 16.26 12.06 1.19
C ALA A 1 15.49 11.88 2.51
N ALA A 2 16.11 12.17 3.67
CA ALA A 2 15.45 12.03 4.99
C ALA A 2 14.78 13.35 5.48
N SER A 3 14.59 14.35 4.61
CA SER A 3 14.18 15.69 5.04
C SER A 3 12.69 16.02 4.88
N ASP A 4 11.87 15.11 4.37
CA ASP A 4 10.44 15.37 4.15
C ASP A 4 9.52 14.78 5.22
N VAL A 5 10.07 14.17 6.24
CA VAL A 5 9.37 13.63 7.41
C VAL A 5 9.25 14.71 8.47
N TYR A 6 8.10 14.82 9.14
CA TYR A 6 7.72 15.86 10.11
C TYR A 6 7.49 17.26 9.51
N LYS A 7 7.13 17.34 8.25
CA LYS A 7 6.75 18.59 7.62
C LYS A 7 5.30 18.96 7.99
N ARG A 8 5.13 20.15 8.57
CA ARG A 8 3.78 20.69 8.80
C ARG A 8 3.22 21.26 7.51
N GLN A 9 2.01 20.83 7.18
CA GLN A 9 1.28 21.30 6.00
C GLN A 9 -0.13 21.75 6.40
N THR A 10 -0.73 22.54 5.53
CA THR A 10 -2.14 22.92 5.63
C THR A 10 -2.85 22.32 4.42
N LEU A 11 -3.95 21.62 4.65
CA LEU A 11 -4.72 21.01 3.57
C LEU A 11 -5.32 22.11 2.67
N THR A 12 -5.11 21.96 1.38
CA THR A 12 -5.58 22.92 0.37
C THR A 12 -7.05 22.69 -0.05
N ARG A 13 -7.55 21.48 0.17
CA ARG A 13 -8.93 21.05 -0.05
C ARG A 13 -9.33 19.97 0.93
N ASP A 14 -10.63 19.67 0.97
CA ASP A 14 -11.13 18.52 1.72
C ASP A 14 -10.55 17.22 1.13
N VAL A 15 -10.19 16.27 1.98
CA VAL A 15 -9.62 14.99 1.58
C VAL A 15 -10.18 13.87 2.43
N ILE A 16 -10.48 12.74 1.80
CA ILE A 16 -10.83 11.51 2.51
C ILE A 16 -9.54 10.86 2.99
N ALA A 17 -9.46 10.64 4.28
CA ALA A 17 -8.31 10.02 4.93
C ALA A 17 -8.76 8.84 5.79
N THR A 18 -7.90 7.85 5.94
CA THR A 18 -8.19 6.64 6.72
C THR A 18 -7.53 6.74 8.08
N LEU A 19 -8.32 6.60 9.15
CA LEU A 19 -7.82 6.62 10.53
C LEU A 19 -6.99 5.36 10.82
N ILE A 20 -5.78 5.55 11.30
CA ILE A 20 -4.87 4.48 11.69
C ILE A 20 -4.96 4.26 13.21
N PRO A 21 -5.06 3.04 13.69
CA PRO A 21 -5.08 1.74 13.00
C PRO A 21 -6.48 1.19 12.69
N HIS A 22 -7.53 1.97 12.86
CA HIS A 22 -8.92 1.49 12.84
C HIS A 22 -9.47 1.24 11.43
N GLY A 23 -8.90 1.87 10.40
CA GLY A 23 -9.33 1.72 9.02
C GLY A 23 -10.61 2.49 8.65
N GLU A 24 -11.12 3.33 9.56
CA GLU A 24 -12.30 4.15 9.31
C GLU A 24 -11.96 5.37 8.44
N GLU A 25 -12.84 5.68 7.50
CA GLU A 25 -12.69 6.86 6.64
C GLU A 25 -13.23 8.12 7.32
N PHE A 26 -12.43 9.18 7.26
CA PHE A 26 -12.79 10.51 7.74
C PHE A 26 -12.48 11.55 6.68
N THR A 27 -13.26 12.61 6.66
CA THR A 27 -12.97 13.77 5.82
C THR A 27 -12.21 14.80 6.65
N LEU A 28 -10.95 15.04 6.27
CA LEU A 28 -10.16 16.16 6.80
C LEU A 28 -10.47 17.41 5.98
N GLY A 29 -10.79 18.49 6.66
CA GLY A 29 -11.25 19.73 6.01
C GLY A 29 -10.10 20.58 5.44
N SER A 30 -10.42 21.32 4.38
CA SER A 30 -9.55 22.39 3.86
C SER A 30 -9.14 23.36 4.97
N GLY A 31 -7.87 23.72 5.02
CA GLY A 31 -7.31 24.58 6.06
C GLY A 31 -6.86 23.85 7.33
N GLU A 32 -7.11 22.55 7.46
CA GLU A 32 -6.64 21.77 8.58
C GLU A 32 -5.12 21.63 8.55
N LYS A 33 -4.50 21.77 9.72
CA LYS A 33 -3.05 21.64 9.88
C LYS A 33 -2.70 20.20 10.20
N VAL A 34 -1.88 19.61 9.35
CA VAL A 34 -1.41 18.23 9.49
C VAL A 34 0.11 18.19 9.52
N THR A 35 0.68 17.19 10.17
CA THR A 35 2.12 16.93 10.16
C THR A 35 2.36 15.62 9.44
N ILE A 36 3.07 15.65 8.32
CA ILE A 36 3.48 14.43 7.60
C ILE A 36 4.51 13.71 8.47
N THR A 37 4.21 12.49 8.87
CA THR A 37 5.10 11.65 9.69
C THR A 37 5.81 10.59 8.86
N HIS A 38 5.16 10.07 7.82
CA HIS A 38 5.73 9.08 6.93
C HIS A 38 5.22 9.28 5.50
N LYS A 39 6.06 8.88 4.56
CA LYS A 39 5.72 8.79 3.14
C LYS A 39 6.15 7.41 2.64
N LEU A 40 5.20 6.51 2.49
CA LEU A 40 5.43 5.11 2.19
C LEU A 40 4.61 4.69 0.97
N GLY A 41 5.26 4.15 -0.05
CA GLY A 41 4.60 3.68 -1.26
C GLY A 41 3.80 4.76 -2.02
N GLY A 42 4.16 6.04 -1.85
CA GLY A 42 3.42 7.18 -2.40
C GLY A 42 2.28 7.70 -1.53
N ASN A 43 1.83 6.93 -0.54
CA ASN A 43 0.83 7.36 0.43
C ASN A 43 1.48 8.18 1.56
N PHE A 44 0.70 9.04 2.19
CA PHE A 44 1.15 9.90 3.28
C PHE A 44 0.50 9.49 4.59
N THR A 45 1.29 9.32 5.63
CA THR A 45 0.79 9.24 7.00
C THR A 45 0.93 10.62 7.62
N VAL A 46 -0.20 11.16 8.07
CA VAL A 46 -0.28 12.49 8.68
C VAL A 46 -0.82 12.41 10.09
N MET A 47 -0.30 13.25 10.97
CA MET A 47 -0.79 13.44 12.32
C MET A 47 -1.57 14.73 12.41
N THR A 48 -2.75 14.66 13.03
CA THR A 48 -3.59 15.80 13.40
C THR A 48 -3.77 15.86 14.91
N LEU A 49 -4.53 16.82 15.40
CA LEU A 49 -4.93 16.88 16.82
C LEU A 49 -5.89 15.75 17.22
N GLN A 50 -6.54 15.11 16.26
CA GLN A 50 -7.55 14.08 16.48
C GLN A 50 -7.02 12.66 16.32
N GLY A 51 -5.85 12.48 15.70
CA GLY A 51 -5.24 11.19 15.48
C GLY A 51 -4.30 11.13 14.28
N MET A 52 -3.97 9.92 13.92
CA MET A 52 -3.10 9.62 12.78
C MET A 52 -3.94 9.11 11.62
N TYR A 53 -3.72 9.67 10.45
CA TYR A 53 -4.49 9.36 9.24
C TYR A 53 -3.58 9.03 8.07
N ARG A 54 -4.06 8.14 7.21
CA ARG A 54 -3.44 7.86 5.91
C ARG A 54 -4.17 8.64 4.82
N ILE A 55 -3.43 9.39 4.03
CA ILE A 55 -3.89 10.08 2.82
C ILE A 55 -3.31 9.34 1.62
N ALA A 56 -4.17 8.96 0.67
CA ALA A 56 -3.75 8.24 -0.52
C ALA A 56 -2.88 9.11 -1.45
N ALA A 57 -2.00 8.46 -2.21
CA ALA A 57 -1.11 9.13 -3.17
C ALA A 57 -1.85 10.03 -4.16
N ARG A 58 -3.05 9.62 -4.59
CA ARG A 58 -3.93 10.41 -5.50
C ARG A 58 -4.34 11.76 -4.94
N ASP A 59 -4.31 11.90 -3.60
CA ASP A 59 -4.71 13.12 -2.88
C ASP A 59 -3.50 13.94 -2.37
N ALA A 60 -2.30 13.66 -2.87
CA ALA A 60 -1.07 14.36 -2.52
C ALA A 60 -1.15 15.88 -2.76
N ASP A 61 -1.93 16.30 -3.76
CA ASP A 61 -2.19 17.70 -4.06
C ASP A 61 -2.82 18.46 -2.90
N ALA A 62 -3.65 17.80 -2.09
CA ALA A 62 -4.25 18.39 -0.90
C ALA A 62 -3.19 18.77 0.16
N LEU A 63 -2.04 18.10 0.15
CA LEU A 63 -0.88 18.40 0.99
C LEU A 63 0.09 19.41 0.36
N GLY A 64 -0.22 19.93 -0.84
CA GLY A 64 0.70 20.77 -1.60
C GLY A 64 1.94 20.02 -2.12
N GLU A 65 1.91 18.71 -2.03
CA GLU A 65 2.91 17.85 -2.64
C GLU A 65 2.53 17.59 -4.11
N ILE A 66 3.55 17.50 -4.96
CA ILE A 66 3.31 17.02 -6.32
C ILE A 66 2.90 15.56 -6.16
N SER A 67 1.66 15.21 -6.58
CA SER A 67 1.37 13.80 -6.79
C SER A 67 2.43 13.30 -7.77
N ILE A 68 3.36 12.51 -7.26
CA ILE A 68 4.02 11.58 -8.15
C ILE A 68 2.86 10.64 -8.50
N GLU A 69 2.14 10.99 -9.56
CA GLU A 69 1.31 10.01 -10.23
C GLU A 69 2.21 8.79 -10.31
N ALA A 70 1.82 7.75 -9.60
CA ALA A 70 2.40 6.45 -9.80
C ALA A 70 2.48 6.32 -11.32
N SER A 71 3.68 6.20 -11.81
CA SER A 71 3.98 6.18 -13.26
C SER A 71 2.86 5.41 -13.90
N LYS A 72 2.08 6.04 -14.76
CA LYS A 72 0.96 5.36 -15.44
C LYS A 72 1.51 4.01 -15.83
N PRO A 73 0.84 2.91 -15.51
CA PRO A 73 1.37 1.60 -15.83
C PRO A 73 1.72 1.64 -17.29
N ASN A 74 2.92 1.25 -17.60
CA ASN A 74 3.44 1.23 -18.95
C ASN A 74 2.74 0.09 -19.69
N LYS A 75 1.42 0.21 -19.89
CA LYS A 75 0.62 -0.72 -20.70
C LYS A 75 1.03 -0.74 -22.17
N GLU A 76 1.93 0.16 -22.58
CA GLU A 76 2.33 0.35 -23.98
C GLU A 76 3.71 -0.17 -24.35
N CYS A 77 4.47 -0.76 -23.45
CA CYS A 77 5.65 -1.49 -23.86
C CYS A 77 5.22 -2.90 -24.26
N GLY A 78 5.38 -3.25 -25.54
CA GLY A 78 5.19 -4.59 -26.11
C GLY A 78 6.10 -5.66 -25.49
N GLY A 79 6.03 -5.78 -24.16
CA GLY A 79 6.67 -6.79 -23.34
C GLY A 79 5.76 -8.01 -23.15
N GLN A 80 6.33 -9.08 -22.63
CA GLN A 80 5.54 -10.24 -22.21
C GLN A 80 4.58 -9.85 -21.09
N PRO A 81 3.40 -10.50 -20.97
CA PRO A 81 2.50 -10.30 -19.83
C PRO A 81 3.21 -10.58 -18.51
N ALA A 82 2.89 -9.80 -17.49
CA ALA A 82 3.49 -9.94 -16.16
C ALA A 82 3.38 -11.38 -15.63
N ASN A 83 4.42 -11.83 -14.97
CA ASN A 83 4.47 -13.11 -14.29
C ASN A 83 4.35 -12.92 -12.76
N GLU A 84 4.30 -14.01 -12.02
CA GLU A 84 4.16 -14.01 -10.56
C GLU A 84 5.31 -13.29 -9.84
N ASP A 85 6.55 -13.41 -10.35
CA ASP A 85 7.71 -12.75 -9.78
C ASP A 85 7.65 -11.22 -9.97
N GLU A 86 7.19 -10.77 -11.14
CA GLU A 86 6.98 -9.35 -11.42
C GLU A 86 5.86 -8.76 -10.56
N ILE A 87 4.80 -9.54 -10.28
CA ILE A 87 3.77 -9.14 -9.32
C ILE A 87 4.38 -8.95 -7.94
N ARG A 88 5.16 -9.93 -7.44
CA ARG A 88 5.83 -9.81 -6.14
C ARG A 88 6.76 -8.61 -6.07
N GLU A 89 7.55 -8.36 -7.10
CA GLU A 89 8.46 -7.22 -7.14
C GLU A 89 7.69 -5.88 -7.14
N ASN A 90 6.58 -5.80 -7.89
CA ASN A 90 5.74 -4.60 -7.89
C ASN A 90 5.07 -4.36 -6.52
N LEU A 91 4.72 -5.42 -5.80
CA LEU A 91 4.13 -5.33 -4.47
C LEU A 91 5.09 -4.82 -3.39
N LYS A 92 6.39 -4.77 -3.65
CA LYS A 92 7.36 -4.08 -2.78
C LYS A 92 7.12 -2.57 -2.70
N SER A 93 6.27 -2.02 -3.54
CA SER A 93 5.80 -0.63 -3.44
C SER A 93 4.63 -0.43 -2.49
N VAL A 94 4.02 -1.51 -1.97
CA VAL A 94 2.93 -1.46 -0.99
C VAL A 94 3.50 -1.63 0.41
N PHE A 95 3.12 -0.73 1.31
CA PHE A 95 3.60 -0.71 2.69
C PHE A 95 2.44 -0.85 3.67
N ASP A 96 2.70 -1.51 4.79
CA ASP A 96 1.86 -1.41 5.97
C ASP A 96 1.95 0.03 6.49
N PRO A 97 0.83 0.71 6.81
CA PRO A 97 0.87 2.11 7.24
C PRO A 97 1.51 2.32 8.62
N GLU A 98 1.68 1.28 9.42
CA GLU A 98 2.28 1.33 10.75
C GLU A 98 3.74 0.87 10.76
N ILE A 99 4.16 0.10 9.76
CA ILE A 99 5.49 -0.53 9.71
C ILE A 99 6.21 -0.04 8.45
N PRO A 100 7.41 0.57 8.55
CA PRO A 100 8.11 1.15 7.41
C PRO A 100 8.80 0.10 6.53
N VAL A 101 8.18 -1.07 6.36
CA VAL A 101 8.64 -2.17 5.50
C VAL A 101 7.51 -2.57 4.57
N ASN A 102 7.82 -2.91 3.33
CA ASN A 102 6.82 -3.32 2.36
C ASN A 102 6.19 -4.69 2.68
N VAL A 103 5.01 -4.94 2.15
CA VAL A 103 4.24 -6.16 2.45
C VAL A 103 4.94 -7.46 2.03
N VAL A 104 5.82 -7.41 1.03
CA VAL A 104 6.58 -8.59 0.57
C VAL A 104 7.69 -8.93 1.58
N ASP A 105 8.49 -7.95 1.98
CA ASP A 105 9.57 -8.14 2.94
C ASP A 105 9.07 -8.41 4.36
N LEU A 106 7.86 -7.94 4.70
CA LEU A 106 7.16 -8.33 5.93
C LEU A 106 6.70 -9.79 5.91
N GLY A 107 6.73 -10.47 4.75
CA GLY A 107 6.23 -11.83 4.62
C GLY A 107 4.70 -11.94 4.68
N LEU A 108 4.00 -10.88 4.27
CA LEU A 108 2.53 -10.84 4.27
C LEU A 108 1.92 -11.46 3.01
N ILE A 109 2.68 -11.60 1.93
CA ILE A 109 2.22 -12.20 0.67
C ILE A 109 2.53 -13.70 0.69
N TYR A 110 1.50 -14.51 0.91
CA TYR A 110 1.65 -15.96 1.00
C TYR A 110 1.62 -16.64 -0.36
N LYS A 111 0.75 -16.18 -1.24
CA LYS A 111 0.55 -16.80 -2.55
C LYS A 111 0.31 -15.76 -3.62
N VAL A 112 0.83 -16.02 -4.80
CA VAL A 112 0.51 -15.28 -6.02
C VAL A 112 0.32 -16.31 -7.12
N GLU A 113 -0.84 -16.32 -7.75
CA GLU A 113 -1.15 -17.17 -8.89
C GLU A 113 -1.79 -16.33 -9.98
N ILE A 114 -1.62 -16.75 -11.23
CA ILE A 114 -2.23 -16.10 -12.39
C ILE A 114 -3.03 -17.17 -13.15
N GLU A 115 -4.29 -16.89 -13.41
CA GLU A 115 -5.17 -17.76 -14.18
C GLU A 115 -5.83 -16.99 -15.33
N ASP A 116 -5.96 -17.66 -16.48
CA ASP A 116 -6.71 -17.15 -17.62
C ASP A 116 -8.17 -17.60 -17.52
N MET A 117 -9.08 -16.66 -17.28
CA MET A 117 -10.51 -16.92 -17.15
C MET A 117 -11.27 -16.45 -18.40
N GLU A 118 -12.25 -17.24 -18.86
CA GLU A 118 -13.00 -16.94 -20.08
C GLU A 118 -13.81 -15.63 -20.02
N ASP A 119 -14.30 -15.28 -18.83
CA ASP A 119 -15.19 -14.13 -18.59
C ASP A 119 -14.48 -12.88 -18.08
N ARG A 120 -13.29 -13.02 -17.49
CA ARG A 120 -12.55 -11.92 -16.81
C ARG A 120 -11.16 -11.68 -17.37
N GLY A 121 -10.72 -12.47 -18.33
CA GLY A 121 -9.36 -12.40 -18.86
C GLY A 121 -8.32 -12.98 -17.91
N ARG A 122 -7.15 -12.40 -17.86
CA ARG A 122 -6.04 -12.86 -17.05
C ARG A 122 -6.13 -12.27 -15.64
N VAL A 123 -6.46 -13.11 -14.66
CA VAL A 123 -6.72 -12.73 -13.28
C VAL A 123 -5.58 -13.16 -12.37
N ALA A 124 -5.09 -12.25 -11.55
CA ALA A 124 -4.12 -12.57 -10.50
C ALA A 124 -4.83 -12.81 -9.16
N PHE A 125 -4.50 -13.92 -8.51
CA PHE A 125 -4.96 -14.27 -7.17
C PHE A 125 -3.83 -14.08 -6.18
N VAL A 126 -4.07 -13.30 -5.13
CA VAL A 126 -3.08 -12.99 -4.11
C VAL A 126 -3.63 -13.31 -2.73
N ASP A 127 -2.95 -14.21 -2.02
CA ASP A 127 -3.23 -14.47 -0.61
C ASP A 127 -2.35 -13.55 0.25
N LEU A 128 -2.99 -12.68 0.99
CA LEU A 128 -2.39 -11.70 1.87
C LEU A 128 -2.73 -12.03 3.32
N THR A 129 -1.76 -11.94 4.21
CA THR A 129 -2.00 -11.97 5.66
C THR A 129 -1.68 -10.63 6.31
N LEU A 130 -1.98 -10.51 7.60
CA LEU A 130 -1.71 -9.32 8.40
C LEU A 130 -0.88 -9.69 9.63
N THR A 131 -0.15 -8.72 10.17
CA THR A 131 0.70 -8.92 11.35
C THR A 131 -0.10 -9.20 12.62
N ALA A 132 -1.37 -8.78 12.66
CA ALA A 132 -2.27 -9.04 13.78
C ALA A 132 -3.71 -9.26 13.31
N PRO A 133 -4.44 -10.23 13.91
CA PRO A 133 -5.87 -10.38 13.69
C PRO A 133 -6.63 -9.13 14.15
N GLY A 134 -7.61 -8.70 13.35
CA GLY A 134 -8.44 -7.55 13.69
C GLY A 134 -7.83 -6.18 13.37
N CYS A 135 -6.72 -6.15 12.63
CA CYS A 135 -6.20 -4.88 12.08
C CYS A 135 -7.23 -4.26 11.12
N GLY A 136 -7.74 -3.08 11.46
CA GLY A 136 -8.71 -2.35 10.64
C GLY A 136 -8.15 -1.90 9.28
N MET A 137 -6.84 -1.93 9.11
CA MET A 137 -6.15 -1.56 7.87
C MET A 137 -6.10 -2.69 6.82
N GLY A 138 -6.49 -3.92 7.19
CA GLY A 138 -6.48 -5.06 6.28
C GLY A 138 -7.15 -4.80 4.93
N PRO A 139 -8.41 -4.33 4.90
CA PRO A 139 -9.09 -4.01 3.65
C PRO A 139 -8.37 -2.94 2.82
N VAL A 140 -7.77 -1.94 3.47
CA VAL A 140 -7.02 -0.85 2.81
C VAL A 140 -5.76 -1.38 2.14
N ILE A 141 -5.01 -2.25 2.84
CA ILE A 141 -3.81 -2.89 2.29
C ILE A 141 -4.19 -3.81 1.12
N ALA A 142 -5.27 -4.59 1.26
CA ALA A 142 -5.76 -5.46 0.20
C ALA A 142 -6.14 -4.68 -1.06
N GLU A 143 -6.77 -3.51 -0.89
CA GLU A 143 -7.12 -2.62 -2.01
C GLU A 143 -5.87 -2.03 -2.68
N ASP A 144 -4.87 -1.63 -1.92
CA ASP A 144 -3.58 -1.17 -2.45
C ASP A 144 -2.87 -2.28 -3.23
N VAL A 145 -2.85 -3.50 -2.71
CA VAL A 145 -2.29 -4.68 -3.39
C VAL A 145 -3.02 -4.92 -4.70
N LYS A 146 -4.36 -4.95 -4.68
CA LYS A 146 -5.18 -5.13 -5.87
C LYS A 146 -4.89 -4.07 -6.92
N GLY A 147 -4.87 -2.79 -6.53
CA GLY A 147 -4.58 -1.67 -7.43
C GLY A 147 -3.22 -1.81 -8.11
N LYS A 148 -2.19 -2.17 -7.35
CA LYS A 148 -0.84 -2.38 -7.88
C LYS A 148 -0.73 -3.56 -8.85
N VAL A 149 -1.44 -4.64 -8.58
CA VAL A 149 -1.44 -5.82 -9.45
C VAL A 149 -2.14 -5.53 -10.78
N ILE A 150 -3.29 -4.86 -10.76
CA ILE A 150 -4.04 -4.50 -11.98
C ILE A 150 -3.26 -3.51 -12.87
N GLU A 151 -2.37 -2.71 -12.30
CA GLU A 151 -1.51 -1.80 -13.07
C GLU A 151 -0.51 -2.54 -13.98
N LEU A 152 -0.22 -3.80 -13.74
CA LEU A 152 0.75 -4.57 -14.50
C LEU A 152 0.24 -4.95 -15.90
N HIS A 153 1.18 -4.96 -16.86
CA HIS A 153 0.87 -5.34 -18.23
C HIS A 153 0.38 -6.79 -18.31
N GLY A 154 -0.74 -6.98 -18.99
CA GLY A 154 -1.33 -8.31 -19.21
C GLY A 154 -2.09 -8.88 -18.01
N ILE A 155 -2.35 -8.10 -16.98
CA ILE A 155 -3.29 -8.44 -15.90
C ILE A 155 -4.58 -7.65 -16.11
N ASP A 156 -5.69 -8.34 -16.23
CA ASP A 156 -7.00 -7.74 -16.48
C ASP A 156 -7.78 -7.48 -15.19
N ASP A 157 -7.61 -8.35 -14.19
CA ASP A 157 -8.25 -8.21 -12.88
C ASP A 157 -7.38 -8.87 -11.79
N ALA A 158 -7.68 -8.59 -10.54
CA ALA A 158 -7.02 -9.19 -9.39
C ALA A 158 -8.00 -9.46 -8.26
N GLU A 159 -7.82 -10.59 -7.60
CA GLU A 159 -8.50 -10.93 -6.35
C GLU A 159 -7.47 -11.04 -5.23
N VAL A 160 -7.74 -10.35 -4.13
CA VAL A 160 -6.89 -10.39 -2.94
C VAL A 160 -7.72 -10.94 -1.80
N GLU A 161 -7.28 -12.05 -1.24
CA GLU A 161 -7.90 -12.70 -0.09
C GLU A 161 -7.03 -12.51 1.15
N ILE A 162 -7.66 -12.17 2.28
CA ILE A 162 -6.96 -12.10 3.58
C ILE A 162 -7.06 -13.48 4.24
N VAL A 163 -5.92 -14.13 4.40
CA VAL A 163 -5.80 -15.45 4.99
C VAL A 163 -5.11 -15.40 6.34
N TRP A 164 -5.46 -16.31 7.25
CA TRP A 164 -4.96 -16.34 8.62
C TRP A 164 -4.20 -17.62 8.98
N ASP A 165 -4.05 -18.52 8.01
CA ASP A 165 -3.36 -19.80 8.18
C ASP A 165 -2.32 -19.98 7.07
N PRO A 166 -1.05 -20.21 7.43
CA PRO A 166 -0.48 -20.17 8.77
C PRO A 166 -0.48 -18.78 9.41
N PRO A 167 -0.53 -18.66 10.76
CA PRO A 167 -0.45 -17.35 11.41
C PRO A 167 0.90 -16.69 11.16
N TRP A 168 0.89 -15.39 10.90
CA TRP A 168 2.11 -14.64 10.68
C TRP A 168 3.00 -14.58 11.92
N THR A 169 4.30 -14.67 11.71
CA THR A 169 5.33 -14.50 12.75
C THR A 169 6.47 -13.62 12.24
N GLN A 170 7.21 -13.00 13.15
CA GLN A 170 8.37 -12.17 12.80
C GLN A 170 9.48 -12.93 12.04
N ASP A 171 9.51 -14.26 12.14
CA ASP A 171 10.47 -15.08 11.39
C ASP A 171 10.21 -15.06 9.88
N MET A 172 9.00 -14.70 9.48
CA MET A 172 8.60 -14.57 8.06
C MET A 172 9.12 -13.29 7.40
N ILE A 173 9.60 -12.32 8.19
CA ILE A 173 10.21 -11.10 7.69
C ILE A 173 11.52 -11.45 6.97
N SER A 174 11.71 -10.89 5.76
CA SER A 174 12.97 -11.05 5.02
C SER A 174 14.17 -10.46 5.78
N GLU A 175 15.39 -10.86 5.39
CA GLU A 175 16.61 -10.28 6.00
C GLU A 175 16.66 -8.76 5.76
N GLU A 176 16.25 -8.30 4.58
CA GLU A 176 16.18 -6.87 4.24
C GLU A 176 15.18 -6.14 5.15
N GLY A 177 13.98 -6.70 5.34
CA GLY A 177 12.98 -6.15 6.24
C GLY A 177 13.44 -6.14 7.71
N LYS A 178 14.16 -7.18 8.15
CA LYS A 178 14.74 -7.22 9.51
C LYS A 178 15.82 -6.16 9.72
N MET A 179 16.65 -5.89 8.69
CA MET A 179 17.65 -4.81 8.73
C MET A 179 16.97 -3.44 8.82
N GLU A 180 15.92 -3.20 8.04
CA GLU A 180 15.18 -1.93 8.10
C GLU A 180 14.53 -1.69 9.47
N LEU A 181 14.07 -2.76 10.12
CA LEU A 181 13.47 -2.70 11.46
C LEU A 181 14.51 -2.71 12.60
N GLY A 182 15.80 -2.88 12.28
CA GLY A 182 16.86 -2.94 13.27
C GLY A 182 16.81 -4.21 14.13
N LEU A 183 16.30 -5.32 13.60
CA LEU A 183 16.20 -6.60 14.29
C LEU A 183 17.47 -7.46 14.15
N ILE A 184 18.32 -7.13 13.19
CA ILE A 184 19.64 -7.75 12.94
C ILE A 184 20.65 -6.69 12.51
#